data_8ff71fe04a79502ba5253c9fc1f55ab8
#
_entry.id   8ff71fe04a79502ba5253c9fc1f55ab8
#
_cell.length_a   1.000
_cell.length_b   1.000
_cell.length_c   1.000
_cell.angle_alpha   90.00
_cell.angle_beta   90.00
_cell.angle_gamma   90.00
#
_symmetry.space_group_name_H-M   'P 1'
#
loop_
_entity.id
_entity.type
_entity.pdbx_description
1 polymer ?
#
loop_
_entity_poly.entity_id
_entity_poly.type
_entity_poly.pdbx_seq_one_letter_code
_entity_poly.pdbx_strand_id
1 'polypeptide(L)'
;NLNFKEQASVLKTSTKYFHPDFIAYLREETREEILNLIPKKQLINLIKYLDLDDAVEILGEFETKDLVNTLSNLGQLQRSRIEENLKYPEDSAGRIMNRDFLAVKSTLTVGNLIDQLRTSRRGPKDFYNVFIVDENNIPIGYIPSGRILRSKRSKRLKDMTLKNVHLIKSNESVEDITYTFRQYGLVSAPVVSNENKILGIITVDDVVEIDHEELEDDIQKLGGLFVNDF
;
A
#
# COMPACT_ATOMS: atom_id res chain seq x y z
N ASN A 1 -19.42 0.93 29.38
CA ASN A 1 -18.11 0.32 29.11
C ASN A 1 -18.28 -1.19 29.17
N LEU A 2 -18.04 -1.88 28.05
CA LEU A 2 -18.03 -3.35 27.98
C LEU A 2 -16.74 -3.86 28.61
N ASN A 3 -16.83 -4.99 29.34
CA ASN A 3 -15.61 -5.65 29.79
C ASN A 3 -14.94 -6.41 28.64
N PHE A 4 -13.67 -6.86 28.81
CA PHE A 4 -12.86 -7.52 27.77
C PHE A 4 -13.58 -8.70 27.09
N LYS A 5 -14.33 -9.52 27.87
CA LYS A 5 -15.08 -10.67 27.30
C LYS A 5 -16.27 -10.24 26.47
N GLU A 6 -16.93 -9.16 26.87
CA GLU A 6 -18.04 -8.58 26.11
C GLU A 6 -17.55 -7.93 24.81
N GLN A 7 -16.45 -7.19 24.86
CA GLN A 7 -15.79 -6.62 23.68
C GLN A 7 -15.38 -7.73 22.69
N ALA A 8 -14.71 -8.78 23.18
CA ALA A 8 -14.34 -9.93 22.37
C ALA A 8 -15.56 -10.64 21.74
N SER A 9 -16.66 -10.75 22.48
CA SER A 9 -17.89 -11.37 21.97
C SER A 9 -18.55 -10.52 20.88
N VAL A 10 -18.59 -9.20 21.06
CA VAL A 10 -19.12 -8.26 20.05
C VAL A 10 -18.25 -8.30 18.80
N LEU A 11 -16.93 -8.19 18.91
CA LEU A 11 -16.00 -8.26 17.79
C LEU A 11 -16.13 -9.59 17.03
N LYS A 12 -16.13 -10.71 17.73
CA LYS A 12 -16.28 -12.03 17.12
C LYS A 12 -17.56 -12.18 16.32
N THR A 13 -18.64 -11.51 16.72
CA THR A 13 -19.94 -11.57 16.04
C THR A 13 -20.02 -10.57 14.90
N SER A 14 -19.40 -9.41 15.04
CA SER A 14 -19.52 -8.28 14.10
C SER A 14 -18.44 -8.23 13.03
N THR A 15 -17.27 -8.87 13.21
CA THR A 15 -16.17 -8.89 12.21
C THR A 15 -16.60 -9.37 10.82
N LYS A 16 -17.62 -10.22 10.73
CA LYS A 16 -18.18 -10.66 9.45
C LYS A 16 -18.97 -9.57 8.70
N TYR A 17 -19.29 -8.46 9.37
CA TYR A 17 -20.04 -7.33 8.80
C TYR A 17 -19.14 -6.12 8.52
N PHE A 18 -17.91 -6.12 9.02
CA PHE A 18 -16.95 -5.05 8.76
C PHE A 18 -16.23 -5.28 7.42
N HIS A 19 -15.96 -4.20 6.71
CA HIS A 19 -15.03 -4.26 5.60
C HIS A 19 -13.63 -4.58 6.16
N PRO A 20 -12.82 -5.42 5.49
CA PRO A 20 -11.50 -5.79 5.99
C PRO A 20 -10.63 -4.58 6.33
N ASP A 21 -10.67 -3.54 5.50
CA ASP A 21 -9.87 -2.33 5.62
C ASP A 21 -10.10 -1.55 6.93
N PHE A 22 -11.24 -1.81 7.65
CA PHE A 22 -11.47 -1.11 8.91
C PHE A 22 -10.35 -1.29 9.95
N ILE A 23 -9.59 -2.39 9.87
CA ILE A 23 -8.48 -2.66 10.79
C ILE A 23 -7.28 -1.77 10.46
N ALA A 24 -7.03 -1.51 9.18
CA ALA A 24 -5.95 -0.61 8.75
C ALA A 24 -6.17 0.82 9.27
N TYR A 25 -7.43 1.30 9.27
CA TYR A 25 -7.78 2.64 9.77
C TYR A 25 -7.89 2.77 11.31
N LEU A 26 -7.58 1.72 12.07
CA LEU A 26 -7.55 1.80 13.53
C LEU A 26 -6.20 2.32 13.99
N ARG A 27 -6.22 3.14 15.05
CA ARG A 27 -4.98 3.52 15.75
C ARG A 27 -4.25 2.27 16.25
N GLU A 28 -2.94 2.30 16.21
CA GLU A 28 -2.06 1.18 16.56
C GLU A 28 -2.46 0.51 17.88
N GLU A 29 -2.64 1.27 18.98
CA GLU A 29 -3.05 0.73 20.30
C GLU A 29 -4.39 -0.02 20.22
N THR A 30 -5.39 0.57 19.53
CA THR A 30 -6.72 -0.03 19.38
C THR A 30 -6.67 -1.23 18.45
N ARG A 31 -5.83 -1.17 17.41
CA ARG A 31 -5.59 -2.24 16.46
C ARG A 31 -4.98 -3.45 17.16
N GLU A 32 -3.94 -3.25 17.96
CA GLU A 32 -3.30 -4.33 18.74
C GLU A 32 -4.29 -5.01 19.68
N GLU A 33 -5.09 -4.25 20.45
CA GLU A 33 -6.12 -4.80 21.31
C GLU A 33 -7.13 -5.65 20.53
N ILE A 34 -7.59 -5.18 19.38
CA ILE A 34 -8.56 -5.87 18.54
C ILE A 34 -7.94 -7.13 17.90
N LEU A 35 -6.72 -7.04 17.39
CA LEU A 35 -6.00 -8.19 16.83
C LEU A 35 -5.82 -9.32 17.84
N ASN A 36 -5.56 -8.99 19.11
CA ASN A 36 -5.48 -9.94 20.21
C ASN A 36 -6.84 -10.60 20.57
N LEU A 37 -7.96 -9.95 20.25
CA LEU A 37 -9.32 -10.43 20.51
C LEU A 37 -9.90 -11.26 19.36
N ILE A 38 -9.45 -11.04 18.14
CA ILE A 38 -9.95 -11.73 16.94
C ILE A 38 -9.41 -13.16 16.88
N PRO A 39 -10.27 -14.18 16.65
CA PRO A 39 -9.78 -15.54 16.44
C PRO A 39 -8.83 -15.61 15.22
N LYS A 40 -7.70 -16.32 15.37
CA LYS A 40 -6.65 -16.44 14.34
C LYS A 40 -7.19 -16.77 12.94
N LYS A 41 -8.24 -17.61 12.84
CA LYS A 41 -8.87 -17.94 11.55
C LYS A 41 -9.57 -16.74 10.90
N GLN A 42 -10.18 -15.87 11.68
CA GLN A 42 -10.83 -14.65 11.19
C GLN A 42 -9.78 -13.63 10.78
N LEU A 43 -8.72 -13.47 11.56
CA LEU A 43 -7.58 -12.62 11.25
C LEU A 43 -6.94 -13.00 9.90
N ILE A 44 -6.65 -14.29 9.67
CA ILE A 44 -6.12 -14.77 8.37
C ILE A 44 -7.07 -14.40 7.22
N ASN A 45 -8.38 -14.49 7.45
CA ASN A 45 -9.34 -14.09 6.42
C ASN A 45 -9.33 -12.58 6.17
N LEU A 46 -9.19 -11.75 7.19
CA LEU A 46 -9.05 -10.30 7.04
C LEU A 46 -7.80 -9.94 6.23
N ILE A 47 -6.64 -10.46 6.63
CA ILE A 47 -5.37 -10.24 5.91
C ILE A 47 -5.44 -10.63 4.42
N LYS A 48 -6.26 -11.62 4.05
CA LYS A 48 -6.41 -12.02 2.65
C LYS A 48 -7.09 -10.97 1.76
N TYR A 49 -7.85 -10.08 2.34
CA TYR A 49 -8.64 -9.07 1.62
C TYR A 49 -8.04 -7.67 1.72
N LEU A 50 -7.10 -7.45 2.64
CA LEU A 50 -6.36 -6.19 2.76
C LEU A 50 -5.47 -5.95 1.54
N ASP A 51 -5.21 -4.69 1.26
CA ASP A 51 -4.16 -4.29 0.35
C ASP A 51 -2.79 -4.71 0.90
N LEU A 52 -1.78 -4.73 0.07
CA LEU A 52 -0.50 -5.36 0.43
C LEU A 52 0.23 -4.57 1.52
N ASP A 53 0.23 -3.26 1.43
CA ASP A 53 0.80 -2.29 2.35
C ASP A 53 0.18 -2.43 3.75
N ASP A 54 -1.16 -2.37 3.87
CA ASP A 54 -1.91 -2.61 5.11
C ASP A 54 -1.57 -3.99 5.73
N ALA A 55 -1.54 -5.02 4.88
CA ALA A 55 -1.20 -6.36 5.34
C ALA A 55 0.25 -6.46 5.85
N VAL A 56 1.18 -5.73 5.26
CA VAL A 56 2.60 -5.67 5.65
C VAL A 56 2.76 -4.89 6.96
N GLU A 57 2.05 -3.78 7.12
CA GLU A 57 2.04 -2.99 8.34
C GLU A 57 1.55 -3.84 9.52
N ILE A 58 0.31 -4.34 9.44
CA ILE A 58 -0.29 -5.16 10.50
C ILE A 58 0.56 -6.39 10.85
N LEU A 59 1.12 -7.09 9.85
CA LEU A 59 1.94 -8.27 10.09
C LEU A 59 3.34 -7.93 10.60
N GLY A 60 3.80 -6.70 10.41
CA GLY A 60 5.05 -6.19 10.99
C GLY A 60 5.01 -6.13 12.51
N GLU A 61 3.85 -5.88 13.10
CA GLU A 61 3.63 -5.84 14.55
C GLU A 61 3.61 -7.25 15.20
N PHE A 62 3.55 -8.32 14.41
CA PHE A 62 3.39 -9.68 14.94
C PHE A 62 4.69 -10.26 15.49
N GLU A 63 4.59 -10.98 16.61
CA GLU A 63 5.67 -11.86 17.04
C GLU A 63 5.99 -12.90 15.95
N THR A 64 7.27 -13.27 15.84
CA THR A 64 7.78 -14.18 14.79
C THR A 64 6.93 -15.46 14.63
N LYS A 65 6.45 -16.03 15.74
CA LYS A 65 5.65 -17.27 15.74
C LYS A 65 4.27 -17.08 15.10
N ASP A 66 3.60 -15.98 15.41
CA ASP A 66 2.27 -15.69 14.88
C ASP A 66 2.35 -15.20 13.42
N LEU A 67 3.39 -14.45 13.08
CA LEU A 67 3.72 -14.07 11.71
C LEU A 67 3.89 -15.32 10.83
N VAL A 68 4.78 -16.26 11.20
CA VAL A 68 5.02 -17.49 10.42
C VAL A 68 3.74 -18.31 10.26
N ASN A 69 2.95 -18.43 11.33
CA ASN A 69 1.69 -19.18 11.28
C ASN A 69 0.67 -18.48 10.36
N THR A 70 0.55 -17.16 10.42
CA THR A 70 -0.37 -16.39 9.55
C THR A 70 0.06 -16.49 8.09
N LEU A 71 1.33 -16.25 7.79
CA LEU A 71 1.88 -16.33 6.44
C LEU A 71 1.70 -17.71 5.81
N SER A 72 1.83 -18.80 6.60
CA SER A 72 1.65 -20.17 6.10
C SER A 72 0.23 -20.48 5.63
N ASN A 73 -0.76 -19.70 6.05
CA ASN A 73 -2.17 -19.84 5.69
C ASN A 73 -2.62 -18.90 4.56
N LEU A 74 -1.71 -18.05 4.05
CA LEU A 74 -1.95 -17.19 2.88
C LEU A 74 -1.62 -17.91 1.57
N GLY A 75 -2.16 -17.40 0.46
CA GLY A 75 -1.78 -17.87 -0.88
C GLY A 75 -0.31 -17.58 -1.18
N GLN A 76 0.35 -18.46 -1.92
CA GLN A 76 1.80 -18.37 -2.20
C GLN A 76 2.22 -16.98 -2.73
N LEU A 77 1.45 -16.39 -3.64
CA LEU A 77 1.78 -15.08 -4.23
C LEU A 77 1.70 -13.96 -3.18
N GLN A 78 0.62 -13.91 -2.39
CA GLN A 78 0.43 -12.91 -1.34
C GLN A 78 1.50 -13.05 -0.27
N ARG A 79 1.75 -14.28 0.19
CA ARG A 79 2.81 -14.58 1.15
C ARG A 79 4.17 -14.07 0.66
N SER A 80 4.58 -14.41 -0.57
CA SER A 80 5.87 -13.98 -1.14
C SER A 80 6.01 -12.46 -1.17
N ARG A 81 4.95 -11.75 -1.56
CA ARG A 81 4.93 -10.28 -1.60
C ARG A 81 5.09 -9.66 -0.21
N ILE A 82 4.35 -10.16 0.77
CA ILE A 82 4.45 -9.72 2.17
C ILE A 82 5.87 -9.99 2.71
N GLU A 83 6.38 -11.22 2.55
CA GLU A 83 7.73 -11.58 2.98
C GLU A 83 8.83 -10.72 2.31
N GLU A 84 8.61 -10.28 1.07
CA GLU A 84 9.53 -9.38 0.37
C GLU A 84 9.46 -7.95 0.91
N ASN A 85 8.27 -7.42 1.20
CA ASN A 85 8.13 -6.06 1.76
C ASN A 85 8.64 -6.02 3.21
N LEU A 86 8.41 -7.07 4.01
CA LEU A 86 8.92 -7.19 5.39
C LEU A 86 10.45 -7.20 5.51
N LYS A 87 11.19 -7.40 4.41
CA LYS A 87 12.66 -7.31 4.40
C LYS A 87 13.19 -5.88 4.36
N TYR A 88 12.37 -4.92 3.95
CA TYR A 88 12.75 -3.52 3.95
C TYR A 88 12.67 -2.93 5.36
N PRO A 89 13.45 -1.88 5.68
CA PRO A 89 13.30 -1.14 6.92
C PRO A 89 11.85 -0.64 7.09
N GLU A 90 11.37 -0.57 8.32
CA GLU A 90 9.99 -0.16 8.61
C GLU A 90 9.67 1.23 8.04
N ASP A 91 10.57 2.17 8.25
CA ASP A 91 10.47 3.54 7.73
C ASP A 91 11.06 3.65 6.32
N SER A 92 10.55 2.89 5.34
CA SER A 92 11.08 2.96 3.98
C SER A 92 10.01 2.74 2.90
N ALA A 93 10.24 3.35 1.73
CA ALA A 93 9.40 3.15 0.54
C ALA A 93 9.15 1.68 0.19
N GLY A 94 10.15 0.82 0.38
CA GLY A 94 10.03 -0.60 0.11
C GLY A 94 9.10 -1.32 1.06
N ARG A 95 8.95 -0.80 2.30
CA ARG A 95 8.05 -1.35 3.30
C ARG A 95 6.60 -1.04 2.98
N ILE A 96 6.29 0.21 2.67
CA ILE A 96 4.94 0.73 2.47
C ILE A 96 4.43 0.62 1.02
N MET A 97 5.30 0.25 0.03
CA MET A 97 4.88 0.20 -1.37
C MET A 97 3.85 -0.88 -1.64
N ASN A 98 2.84 -0.54 -2.45
CA ASN A 98 1.93 -1.50 -3.04
C ASN A 98 2.53 -2.12 -4.31
N ARG A 99 2.42 -3.44 -4.48
CA ARG A 99 2.91 -4.17 -5.66
C ARG A 99 1.84 -4.44 -6.71
N ASP A 100 0.61 -4.02 -6.45
CA ASP A 100 -0.49 -4.08 -7.41
C ASP A 100 -0.56 -2.76 -8.17
N PHE A 101 0.21 -2.65 -9.25
CA PHE A 101 0.31 -1.47 -10.09
C PHE A 101 0.26 -1.82 -11.58
N LEU A 102 0.02 -0.82 -12.40
CA LEU A 102 -0.03 -0.97 -13.84
C LEU A 102 1.19 -0.33 -14.50
N ALA A 103 2.10 -1.18 -14.99
CA ALA A 103 3.25 -0.78 -15.79
C ALA A 103 3.25 -1.49 -17.15
N VAL A 104 3.43 -0.74 -18.22
CA VAL A 104 3.36 -1.25 -19.58
C VAL A 104 4.46 -0.66 -20.48
N LYS A 105 4.82 -1.38 -21.54
CA LYS A 105 5.79 -0.91 -22.52
C LYS A 105 5.25 0.25 -23.36
N SER A 106 6.11 1.19 -23.67
CA SER A 106 5.78 2.38 -24.48
C SER A 106 5.35 2.06 -25.92
N THR A 107 5.63 0.86 -26.41
CA THR A 107 5.31 0.39 -27.75
C THR A 107 3.84 0.09 -27.97
N LEU A 108 3.07 -0.11 -26.91
CA LEU A 108 1.65 -0.42 -26.97
C LEU A 108 0.81 0.78 -27.42
N THR A 109 -0.39 0.48 -27.95
CA THR A 109 -1.42 1.47 -28.22
C THR A 109 -2.42 1.51 -27.06
N VAL A 110 -3.23 2.57 -27.00
CA VAL A 110 -4.35 2.69 -26.06
C VAL A 110 -5.30 1.49 -26.19
N GLY A 111 -5.57 1.03 -27.41
CA GLY A 111 -6.41 -0.13 -27.66
C GLY A 111 -5.83 -1.40 -27.06
N ASN A 112 -4.55 -1.67 -27.26
CA ASN A 112 -3.89 -2.84 -26.69
C ASN A 112 -3.95 -2.83 -25.16
N LEU A 113 -3.69 -1.67 -24.53
CA LEU A 113 -3.76 -1.52 -23.09
C LEU A 113 -5.19 -1.82 -22.56
N ILE A 114 -6.22 -1.23 -23.17
CA ILE A 114 -7.61 -1.46 -22.76
C ILE A 114 -7.99 -2.95 -22.91
N ASP A 115 -7.56 -3.59 -23.99
CA ASP A 115 -7.87 -5.00 -24.22
C ASP A 115 -7.14 -5.90 -23.20
N GLN A 116 -5.89 -5.58 -22.86
CA GLN A 116 -5.16 -6.26 -21.79
C GLN A 116 -5.88 -6.12 -20.43
N LEU A 117 -6.32 -4.91 -20.07
CA LEU A 117 -7.03 -4.66 -18.81
C LEU A 117 -8.36 -5.44 -18.74
N ARG A 118 -9.08 -5.55 -19.85
CA ARG A 118 -10.36 -6.29 -19.91
C ARG A 118 -10.18 -7.80 -19.83
N THR A 119 -9.09 -8.31 -20.35
CA THR A 119 -8.82 -9.76 -20.41
C THR A 119 -8.03 -10.28 -19.23
N SER A 120 -7.19 -9.42 -18.63
CA SER A 120 -6.37 -9.78 -17.47
C SER A 120 -7.24 -9.81 -16.20
N ARG A 121 -7.20 -10.93 -15.49
CA ARG A 121 -7.71 -11.03 -14.12
C ARG A 121 -6.68 -10.59 -13.06
N ARG A 122 -5.49 -10.19 -13.52
CA ARG A 122 -4.37 -9.75 -12.68
C ARG A 122 -4.12 -8.25 -12.90
N GLY A 123 -3.82 -7.54 -11.85
CA GLY A 123 -3.53 -6.11 -11.85
C GLY A 123 -4.42 -5.37 -10.85
N PRO A 124 -4.12 -4.11 -10.58
CA PRO A 124 -4.87 -3.29 -9.61
C PRO A 124 -6.32 -3.15 -10.07
N LYS A 125 -7.25 -3.16 -9.10
CA LYS A 125 -8.67 -2.88 -9.34
C LYS A 125 -8.85 -1.40 -9.68
N ASP A 126 -8.13 -0.56 -8.94
CA ASP A 126 -8.13 0.89 -9.06
C ASP A 126 -6.73 1.39 -9.39
N PHE A 127 -6.62 2.40 -10.22
CA PHE A 127 -5.34 3.03 -10.57
C PHE A 127 -5.53 4.45 -11.09
N TYR A 128 -4.69 5.35 -10.66
CA TYR A 128 -4.66 6.74 -11.11
C TYR A 128 -3.80 6.92 -12.35
N ASN A 129 -2.65 6.27 -12.37
CA ASN A 129 -1.65 6.36 -13.42
C ASN A 129 -1.29 5.00 -14.00
N VAL A 130 -0.97 4.99 -15.29
CA VAL A 130 -0.30 3.87 -15.95
C VAL A 130 1.16 4.25 -16.12
N PHE A 131 2.06 3.52 -15.49
CA PHE A 131 3.49 3.76 -15.64
C PHE A 131 4.00 3.17 -16.95
N ILE A 132 4.81 3.95 -17.65
CA ILE A 132 5.41 3.52 -18.90
C ILE A 132 6.86 3.14 -18.62
N VAL A 133 7.21 1.93 -18.99
CA VAL A 133 8.56 1.39 -18.75
C VAL A 133 9.28 1.08 -20.06
N ASP A 134 10.61 1.11 -19.98
CA ASP A 134 11.49 0.65 -21.06
C ASP A 134 11.63 -0.89 -21.08
N GLU A 135 12.52 -1.40 -21.94
CA GLU A 135 12.77 -2.85 -22.07
C GLU A 135 13.38 -3.49 -20.80
N ASN A 136 14.02 -2.69 -19.96
CA ASN A 136 14.63 -3.11 -18.69
C ASN A 136 13.70 -2.97 -17.48
N ASN A 137 12.41 -2.61 -17.69
CA ASN A 137 11.44 -2.27 -16.66
C ASN A 137 11.78 -1.02 -15.85
N ILE A 138 12.49 -0.06 -16.45
CA ILE A 138 12.78 1.24 -15.86
C ILE A 138 11.63 2.19 -16.21
N PRO A 139 10.98 2.88 -15.22
CA PRO A 139 9.95 3.87 -15.51
C PRO A 139 10.52 5.05 -16.28
N ILE A 140 9.95 5.34 -17.45
CA ILE A 140 10.32 6.46 -18.33
C ILE A 140 9.26 7.56 -18.35
N GLY A 141 8.15 7.35 -17.65
CA GLY A 141 7.06 8.30 -17.53
C GLY A 141 5.77 7.61 -17.12
N TYR A 142 4.68 8.36 -17.16
CA TYR A 142 3.35 7.88 -16.81
C TYR A 142 2.26 8.50 -17.68
N ILE A 143 1.08 7.90 -17.67
CA ILE A 143 -0.11 8.42 -18.34
C ILE A 143 -1.27 8.35 -17.34
N PRO A 144 -1.89 9.49 -16.98
CA PRO A 144 -3.10 9.50 -16.16
C PRO A 144 -4.25 8.70 -16.83
N SER A 145 -4.96 7.89 -16.05
CA SER A 145 -6.04 7.02 -16.53
C SER A 145 -7.11 7.78 -17.33
N GLY A 146 -7.46 8.98 -16.90
CA GLY A 146 -8.39 9.86 -17.62
C GLY A 146 -7.94 10.25 -19.04
N ARG A 147 -6.62 10.37 -19.28
CA ARG A 147 -6.10 10.63 -20.64
C ARG A 147 -6.24 9.40 -21.55
N ILE A 148 -6.08 8.20 -21.01
CA ILE A 148 -6.26 6.95 -21.74
C ILE A 148 -7.71 6.81 -22.21
N LEU A 149 -8.66 7.01 -21.30
CA LEU A 149 -10.10 6.91 -21.60
C LEU A 149 -10.58 7.89 -22.67
N ARG A 150 -9.96 9.09 -22.76
CA ARG A 150 -10.31 10.13 -23.74
C ARG A 150 -9.54 10.04 -25.04
N SER A 151 -8.66 9.06 -25.21
CA SER A 151 -7.79 8.93 -26.37
C SER A 151 -8.30 7.92 -27.37
N LYS A 152 -7.96 8.13 -28.65
CA LYS A 152 -8.28 7.15 -29.71
C LYS A 152 -7.51 5.85 -29.47
N ARG A 153 -8.15 4.72 -29.68
CA ARG A 153 -7.54 3.38 -29.51
C ARG A 153 -6.25 3.16 -30.29
N SER A 154 -6.13 3.81 -31.46
CA SER A 154 -4.92 3.72 -32.32
C SER A 154 -3.73 4.53 -31.82
N LYS A 155 -3.92 5.43 -30.82
CA LYS A 155 -2.85 6.28 -30.33
C LYS A 155 -1.80 5.47 -29.58
N ARG A 156 -0.51 5.71 -29.85
CA ARG A 156 0.60 5.03 -29.16
C ARG A 156 0.81 5.64 -27.77
N LEU A 157 1.09 4.80 -26.78
CA LEU A 157 1.32 5.25 -25.41
C LEU A 157 2.51 6.20 -25.30
N LYS A 158 3.59 5.94 -26.05
CA LYS A 158 4.79 6.80 -26.10
C LYS A 158 4.48 8.27 -26.46
N ASP A 159 3.43 8.50 -27.30
CA ASP A 159 3.07 9.83 -27.77
C ASP A 159 2.25 10.63 -26.77
N MET A 160 1.85 9.99 -25.66
CA MET A 160 1.04 10.59 -24.57
C MET A 160 1.76 10.55 -23.22
N THR A 161 2.91 9.91 -23.14
CA THR A 161 3.67 9.74 -21.91
C THR A 161 4.17 11.08 -21.38
N LEU A 162 3.83 11.38 -20.13
CA LEU A 162 4.42 12.46 -19.35
C LEU A 162 5.76 11.97 -18.80
N LYS A 163 6.84 12.71 -19.08
CA LYS A 163 8.20 12.28 -18.76
C LYS A 163 8.69 12.72 -17.37
N ASN A 164 7.93 13.59 -16.71
CA ASN A 164 8.25 14.09 -15.37
C ASN A 164 7.83 13.11 -14.25
N VAL A 165 8.25 11.86 -14.35
CA VAL A 165 8.02 10.86 -13.33
C VAL A 165 9.04 11.01 -12.20
N HIS A 166 8.57 11.10 -10.95
CA HIS A 166 9.41 11.09 -9.77
C HIS A 166 9.64 9.63 -9.36
N LEU A 167 10.90 9.20 -9.34
CA LEU A 167 11.29 7.85 -8.94
C LEU A 167 11.66 7.87 -7.45
N ILE A 168 11.01 7.05 -6.65
CA ILE A 168 11.29 6.86 -5.23
C ILE A 168 12.17 5.62 -5.09
N LYS A 169 13.29 5.72 -4.37
CA LYS A 169 14.13 4.57 -4.07
C LYS A 169 13.51 3.73 -2.96
N SER A 170 13.63 2.41 -3.07
CA SER A 170 13.04 1.49 -2.08
C SER A 170 13.56 1.66 -0.65
N ASN A 171 14.70 2.33 -0.47
CA ASN A 171 15.27 2.66 0.84
C ASN A 171 15.08 4.12 1.26
N GLU A 172 14.32 4.90 0.50
CA GLU A 172 13.99 6.29 0.84
C GLU A 172 13.03 6.32 2.04
N SER A 173 13.24 7.25 2.97
CA SER A 173 12.44 7.35 4.18
C SER A 173 11.02 7.82 3.89
N VAL A 174 10.08 7.45 4.75
CA VAL A 174 8.69 7.87 4.65
C VAL A 174 8.56 9.39 4.75
N GLU A 175 9.35 10.05 5.60
CA GLU A 175 9.39 11.52 5.72
C GLU A 175 9.79 12.19 4.38
N ASP A 176 10.85 11.70 3.71
CA ASP A 176 11.30 12.22 2.42
C ASP A 176 10.23 12.00 1.33
N ILE A 177 9.54 10.86 1.36
CA ILE A 177 8.42 10.54 0.45
C ILE A 177 7.28 11.52 0.66
N THR A 178 6.85 11.72 1.90
CA THR A 178 5.78 12.66 2.27
C THR A 178 6.10 14.08 1.80
N TYR A 179 7.33 14.54 2.03
CA TYR A 179 7.80 15.82 1.52
C TYR A 179 7.73 15.90 -0.02
N THR A 180 8.20 14.85 -0.71
CA THR A 180 8.19 14.77 -2.18
C THR A 180 6.78 14.81 -2.75
N PHE A 181 5.85 14.04 -2.18
CA PHE A 181 4.45 14.05 -2.59
C PHE A 181 3.80 15.43 -2.45
N ARG A 182 4.02 16.10 -1.32
CA ARG A 182 3.53 17.46 -1.07
C ARG A 182 4.15 18.49 -2.02
N GLN A 183 5.47 18.45 -2.18
CA GLN A 183 6.20 19.42 -3.00
C GLN A 183 5.76 19.38 -4.47
N TYR A 184 5.55 18.18 -5.02
CA TYR A 184 5.25 17.99 -6.43
C TYR A 184 3.77 17.71 -6.71
N GLY A 185 2.92 17.63 -5.69
CA GLY A 185 1.49 17.34 -5.83
C GLY A 185 1.26 15.98 -6.49
N LEU A 186 2.01 14.96 -6.07
CA LEU A 186 1.94 13.64 -6.68
C LEU A 186 0.65 12.92 -6.24
N VAL A 187 0.05 12.18 -7.16
CA VAL A 187 -1.08 11.28 -6.89
C VAL A 187 -0.59 9.84 -6.70
N SER A 188 0.46 9.47 -7.42
CA SER A 188 1.19 8.22 -7.22
C SER A 188 2.60 8.32 -7.78
N ALA A 189 3.53 7.57 -7.21
CA ALA A 189 4.91 7.52 -7.64
C ALA A 189 5.43 6.06 -7.68
N PRO A 190 6.28 5.71 -8.67
CA PRO A 190 6.87 4.38 -8.74
C PRO A 190 8.03 4.25 -7.76
N VAL A 191 8.02 3.16 -7.00
CA VAL A 191 9.15 2.74 -6.16
C VAL A 191 10.07 1.87 -7.01
N VAL A 192 11.37 2.14 -6.95
CA VAL A 192 12.36 1.49 -7.80
C VAL A 192 13.51 0.89 -7.00
N SER A 193 14.12 -0.17 -7.57
CA SER A 193 15.36 -0.75 -7.06
C SER A 193 16.56 0.18 -7.26
N ASN A 194 17.74 -0.24 -6.76
CA ASN A 194 18.99 0.47 -7.01
C ASN A 194 19.31 0.59 -8.51
N GLU A 195 18.90 -0.38 -9.33
CA GLU A 195 19.02 -0.36 -10.80
C GLU A 195 17.89 0.43 -11.49
N ASN A 196 17.07 1.17 -10.78
CA ASN A 196 15.90 1.91 -11.25
C ASN A 196 14.77 1.04 -11.85
N LYS A 197 14.73 -0.27 -11.61
CA LYS A 197 13.63 -1.11 -12.03
C LYS A 197 12.43 -0.92 -11.10
N ILE A 198 11.22 -0.82 -11.66
CA ILE A 198 10.00 -0.66 -10.88
C ILE A 198 9.73 -1.90 -10.01
N LEU A 199 9.49 -1.67 -8.73
CA LEU A 199 9.19 -2.68 -7.72
C LEU A 199 7.73 -2.61 -7.24
N GLY A 200 7.21 -1.39 -7.11
CA GLY A 200 5.89 -1.08 -6.61
C GLY A 200 5.53 0.37 -6.88
N ILE A 201 4.49 0.82 -6.23
CA ILE A 201 4.05 2.23 -6.21
C ILE A 201 3.71 2.63 -4.78
N ILE A 202 3.71 3.93 -4.54
CA ILE A 202 3.09 4.58 -3.37
C ILE A 202 2.04 5.54 -3.92
N THR A 203 0.91 5.67 -3.26
CA THR A 203 -0.17 6.56 -3.63
C THR A 203 -0.37 7.67 -2.60
N VAL A 204 -1.12 8.70 -2.93
CA VAL A 204 -1.27 9.87 -2.07
C VAL A 204 -2.08 9.56 -0.81
N ASP A 205 -3.00 8.61 -0.88
CA ASP A 205 -3.79 8.12 0.24
C ASP A 205 -2.90 7.49 1.32
N ASP A 206 -1.96 6.60 0.93
CA ASP A 206 -0.96 6.00 1.83
C ASP A 206 -0.14 7.09 2.53
N VAL A 207 0.32 8.09 1.77
CA VAL A 207 1.14 9.20 2.30
C VAL A 207 0.34 10.09 3.28
N VAL A 208 -0.93 10.32 3.02
CA VAL A 208 -1.81 11.11 3.91
C VAL A 208 -2.06 10.37 5.22
N GLU A 209 -2.23 9.05 5.18
CA GLU A 209 -2.43 8.22 6.36
C GLU A 209 -1.21 8.27 7.28
N ILE A 210 -0.03 8.03 6.74
CA ILE A 210 1.25 8.11 7.48
C ILE A 210 1.47 9.50 8.11
N ASP A 211 1.20 10.56 7.35
CA ASP A 211 1.32 11.93 7.84
C ASP A 211 0.38 12.23 9.04
N HIS A 212 -0.80 11.63 9.03
CA HIS A 212 -1.72 11.71 10.17
C HIS A 212 -1.21 10.95 11.40
N GLU A 213 -0.65 9.76 11.22
CA GLU A 213 -0.09 8.97 12.31
C GLU A 213 1.11 9.67 12.96
N GLU A 214 2.05 10.20 12.17
CA GLU A 214 3.18 10.99 12.69
C GLU A 214 2.72 12.21 13.51
N LEU A 215 1.70 12.93 13.04
CA LEU A 215 1.15 14.10 13.75
C LEU A 215 0.45 13.70 15.06
N GLU A 216 -0.28 12.59 15.09
CA GLU A 216 -0.93 12.09 16.31
C GLU A 216 0.13 11.66 17.34
N ASP A 217 1.17 10.98 16.92
CA ASP A 217 2.28 10.56 17.78
C ASP A 217 3.03 11.76 18.39
N ASP A 218 3.28 12.79 17.61
CA ASP A 218 3.91 14.01 18.09
C ASP A 218 3.05 14.76 19.11
N ILE A 219 1.72 14.81 18.89
CA ILE A 219 0.77 15.41 19.85
C ILE A 219 0.73 14.59 21.14
N GLN A 220 0.76 13.26 21.08
CA GLN A 220 0.79 12.40 22.27
C GLN A 220 2.07 12.59 23.07
N LYS A 221 3.23 12.63 22.40
CA LYS A 221 4.53 12.90 23.04
C LYS A 221 4.57 14.25 23.72
N LEU A 222 4.03 15.29 23.09
CA LEU A 222 3.90 16.64 23.70
C LEU A 222 2.89 16.64 24.85
N GLY A 223 1.74 15.99 24.70
CA GLY A 223 0.71 15.87 25.77
C GLY A 223 1.22 15.12 27.00
N GLY A 224 2.02 14.07 26.80
CA GLY A 224 2.64 13.30 27.88
C GLY A 224 3.71 14.09 28.66
N LEU A 225 4.38 15.06 28.02
CA LEU A 225 5.32 15.96 28.69
C LEU A 225 4.63 16.94 29.64
N PHE A 226 3.38 17.33 29.35
CA PHE A 226 2.60 18.25 30.22
C PHE A 226 1.94 17.54 31.41
N VAL A 227 1.82 16.23 31.42
CA VAL A 227 1.18 15.47 32.52
C VAL A 227 2.17 15.11 33.64
N ASN A 228 3.46 15.13 33.38
CA ASN A 228 4.51 14.76 34.33
C ASN A 228 5.06 15.94 35.18
N ASP A 229 4.54 17.15 35.01
CA ASP A 229 4.99 18.37 35.74
C ASP A 229 3.99 18.85 36.83
N PHE A 230 3.07 17.96 37.32
CA PHE A 230 2.20 18.26 38.45
C PHE A 230 2.26 17.21 39.55
#